data_f0ec6cf0afa46b6de83cc3ce44d3badc
#
_entry.id   f0ec6cf0afa46b6de83cc3ce44d3badc
#
_cell.length_a   1.000
_cell.length_b   1.000
_cell.length_c   1.000
_cell.angle_alpha   90.00
_cell.angle_beta   90.00
_cell.angle_gamma   90.00
#
_symmetry.space_group_name_H-M   'P 1'
#
loop_
_entity.id
_entity.type
_entity.pdbx_description
1 polymer ?
#
loop_
_entity_poly.entity_id
_entity_poly.type
_entity_poly.pdbx_seq_one_letter_code
_entity_poly.pdbx_strand_id
1 'polypeptide(L)'
;MPTAIGLWLFCGAIVLLLASVGASGSAEAAAAADELARQVSEQKAACAAEVENLAAWCDSKGLTSEARKTRSLLPPQDPYKLFVPVLLTEPEAGPPDDAPPDVHQWHKRLVKLRQEQSLAIWELARKAVRARRTWLGYELLLESLRINPDLEPARRVLGYQKIRNGWYTPYQARKLRAGHVWDDRFGWIPKGAVARYEQGWRLVGGRWLSPEEAQKPRPIESGWEIETEHYLIRTNCGIDQGVALGVKLEQLCSVWQLLFIGYYASEADVVALFEGRGRSAERPRMRVVYFADRQQYNQALRTAIPKIDMTIGLYLDATRSVYFFAAPDGDDRTLYHEATHQLFHESRPVARDVGRRANFWIIEGIALYMESLRREGNYYVLGGVDDLRFHAAQYRLLNDRFYVPLEEITAWGMEKIQQHEKIGMLYSQFAGLTYFLIHGEEGRYRDALAAYLTAVYSGRDDPNTLAQLTGTSYAELDKQYRQFIATAASKAAIVDDEMFHDKALKGTSPNSSKQ
;
A
#
# COMPACT_ATOMS: atom_id res chain seq x y z
N MET A 1 -21.28 10.50 67.78
CA MET A 1 -20.20 9.50 67.89
C MET A 1 -20.86 8.12 68.01
N PRO A 2 -20.49 7.10 67.20
CA PRO A 2 -19.19 6.59 66.91
C PRO A 2 -18.90 6.41 65.41
N THR A 3 -17.71 6.71 65.02
CA THR A 3 -16.51 5.97 64.58
C THR A 3 -16.58 5.43 63.15
N ALA A 4 -15.96 6.23 62.25
CA ALA A 4 -15.56 5.86 60.90
C ALA A 4 -14.16 5.19 60.97
N ILE A 5 -14.07 3.86 61.00
CA ILE A 5 -12.86 3.09 60.72
C ILE A 5 -13.31 1.79 60.02
N GLY A 6 -13.07 1.64 58.74
CA GLY A 6 -13.38 0.39 58.06
C GLY A 6 -13.52 0.45 56.53
N LEU A 7 -12.81 1.37 55.78
CA LEU A 7 -12.94 1.40 54.30
C LEU A 7 -11.62 1.62 53.54
N TRP A 8 -10.48 1.27 54.12
CA TRP A 8 -9.15 1.49 53.47
C TRP A 8 -8.34 0.24 53.15
N LEU A 9 -8.89 -0.97 53.41
CA LEU A 9 -8.14 -2.22 53.14
C LEU A 9 -8.63 -3.01 51.92
N PHE A 10 -9.68 -2.55 51.21
CA PHE A 10 -10.20 -3.28 50.04
C PHE A 10 -9.72 -2.70 48.68
N CYS A 11 -9.22 -1.49 48.63
CA CYS A 11 -8.74 -0.89 47.36
C CYS A 11 -7.32 -1.32 46.96
N GLY A 12 -6.46 -1.72 47.92
CA GLY A 12 -5.09 -2.11 47.64
C GLY A 12 -4.96 -3.51 46.96
N ALA A 13 -5.85 -4.43 47.30
CA ALA A 13 -5.81 -5.80 46.78
C ALA A 13 -6.37 -5.89 45.33
N ILE A 14 -7.33 -5.02 44.95
CA ILE A 14 -7.91 -5.03 43.61
C ILE A 14 -6.96 -4.39 42.61
N VAL A 15 -6.19 -3.35 42.97
CA VAL A 15 -5.20 -2.72 42.11
C VAL A 15 -4.00 -3.63 41.85
N LEU A 16 -3.56 -4.44 42.85
CA LEU A 16 -2.50 -5.41 42.68
C LEU A 16 -2.94 -6.65 41.87
N LEU A 17 -4.20 -7.06 41.94
CA LEU A 17 -4.75 -8.13 41.11
C LEU A 17 -4.95 -7.70 39.66
N LEU A 18 -5.36 -6.46 39.39
CA LEU A 18 -5.47 -5.92 38.02
C LEU A 18 -4.09 -5.68 37.37
N ALA A 19 -3.08 -5.30 38.14
CA ALA A 19 -1.71 -5.15 37.64
C ALA A 19 -1.05 -6.51 37.33
N SER A 20 -1.32 -7.54 38.12
CA SER A 20 -0.79 -8.90 37.90
C SER A 20 -1.48 -9.61 36.72
N VAL A 21 -2.77 -9.40 36.52
CA VAL A 21 -3.52 -9.92 35.35
C VAL A 21 -3.08 -9.24 34.06
N GLY A 22 -2.78 -7.92 34.10
CA GLY A 22 -2.25 -7.19 32.93
C GLY A 22 -0.84 -7.63 32.53
N ALA A 23 0.04 -7.90 33.49
CA ALA A 23 1.42 -8.33 33.23
C ALA A 23 1.51 -9.78 32.74
N SER A 24 0.68 -10.69 33.24
CA SER A 24 0.62 -12.08 32.75
C SER A 24 0.02 -12.16 31.35
N GLY A 25 -1.03 -11.38 31.04
CA GLY A 25 -1.62 -11.34 29.71
C GLY A 25 -0.69 -10.76 28.65
N SER A 26 0.17 -9.80 29.01
CA SER A 26 1.17 -9.25 28.09
C SER A 26 2.32 -10.24 27.80
N ALA A 27 2.77 -11.02 28.78
CA ALA A 27 3.80 -12.03 28.59
C ALA A 27 3.30 -13.23 27.77
N GLU A 28 2.06 -13.68 28.00
CA GLU A 28 1.43 -14.73 27.18
C GLU A 28 1.22 -14.29 25.73
N ALA A 29 0.80 -13.04 25.50
CA ALA A 29 0.64 -12.50 24.15
C ALA A 29 1.98 -12.38 23.42
N ALA A 30 3.05 -11.99 24.12
CA ALA A 30 4.40 -11.94 23.56
C ALA A 30 4.90 -13.34 23.19
N ALA A 31 4.76 -14.32 24.09
CA ALA A 31 5.13 -15.71 23.83
C ALA A 31 4.35 -16.33 22.65
N ALA A 32 3.06 -16.03 22.54
CA ALA A 32 2.25 -16.47 21.40
C ALA A 32 2.69 -15.82 20.08
N ALA A 33 3.13 -14.55 20.10
CA ALA A 33 3.67 -13.86 18.93
C ALA A 33 5.00 -14.46 18.49
N ASP A 34 5.90 -14.76 19.41
CA ASP A 34 7.19 -15.41 19.14
C ASP A 34 7.00 -16.81 18.56
N GLU A 35 6.07 -17.60 19.13
CA GLU A 35 5.71 -18.92 18.62
C GLU A 35 5.16 -18.87 17.19
N LEU A 36 4.30 -17.89 16.90
CA LEU A 36 3.78 -17.69 15.55
C LEU A 36 4.90 -17.31 14.56
N ALA A 37 5.81 -16.42 14.98
CA ALA A 37 6.96 -16.03 14.15
C ALA A 37 7.85 -17.23 13.83
N ARG A 38 8.11 -18.10 14.82
CA ARG A 38 8.84 -19.36 14.64
C ARG A 38 8.14 -20.28 13.63
N GLN A 39 6.82 -20.50 13.78
CA GLN A 39 6.03 -21.34 12.86
C GLN A 39 6.07 -20.80 11.43
N VAL A 40 5.99 -19.48 11.25
CA VAL A 40 6.10 -18.84 9.93
C VAL A 40 7.49 -19.06 9.31
N SER A 41 8.54 -18.89 10.10
CA SER A 41 9.91 -19.11 9.65
C SER A 41 10.16 -20.56 9.24
N GLU A 42 9.73 -21.51 10.06
CA GLU A 42 9.83 -22.96 9.77
C GLU A 42 9.07 -23.34 8.50
N GLN A 43 7.85 -22.82 8.32
CA GLN A 43 7.05 -23.08 7.12
C GLN A 43 7.68 -22.49 5.85
N LYS A 44 8.22 -21.27 5.93
CA LYS A 44 8.94 -20.65 4.81
C LYS A 44 10.19 -21.46 4.43
N ALA A 45 10.94 -21.95 5.42
CA ALA A 45 12.12 -22.80 5.19
C ALA A 45 11.74 -24.16 4.57
N ALA A 46 10.67 -24.79 5.08
CA ALA A 46 10.17 -26.05 4.52
C ALA A 46 9.71 -25.87 3.07
N CYS A 47 8.97 -24.81 2.78
CA CYS A 47 8.54 -24.46 1.42
C CYS A 47 9.75 -24.27 0.48
N ALA A 48 10.77 -23.54 0.93
CA ALA A 48 11.98 -23.31 0.15
C ALA A 48 12.73 -24.63 -0.16
N ALA A 49 12.83 -25.54 0.82
CA ALA A 49 13.44 -26.86 0.63
C ALA A 49 12.68 -27.71 -0.39
N GLU A 50 11.34 -27.74 -0.33
CA GLU A 50 10.51 -28.47 -1.29
C GLU A 50 10.60 -27.89 -2.71
N VAL A 51 10.62 -26.57 -2.85
CA VAL A 51 10.83 -25.89 -4.13
C VAL A 51 12.18 -26.28 -4.71
N GLU A 52 13.26 -26.24 -3.93
CA GLU A 52 14.60 -26.59 -4.43
C GLU A 52 14.73 -28.07 -4.76
N ASN A 53 14.12 -28.96 -3.96
CA ASN A 53 14.07 -30.40 -4.26
C ASN A 53 13.40 -30.69 -5.62
N LEU A 54 12.28 -30.01 -5.93
CA LEU A 54 11.62 -30.17 -7.22
C LEU A 54 12.45 -29.56 -8.36
N ALA A 55 13.07 -28.40 -8.13
CA ALA A 55 13.92 -27.75 -9.12
C ALA A 55 15.19 -28.59 -9.44
N ALA A 56 15.84 -29.16 -8.42
CA ALA A 56 16.98 -30.06 -8.59
C ALA A 56 16.59 -31.33 -9.36
N TRP A 57 15.40 -31.88 -9.11
CA TRP A 57 14.87 -32.98 -9.92
C TRP A 57 14.71 -32.56 -11.39
N CYS A 58 14.16 -31.37 -11.67
CA CYS A 58 14.09 -30.86 -13.04
C CYS A 58 15.47 -30.75 -13.69
N ASP A 59 16.46 -30.19 -12.97
CA ASP A 59 17.82 -30.07 -13.48
C ASP A 59 18.44 -31.45 -13.82
N SER A 60 18.18 -32.48 -12.97
CA SER A 60 18.65 -33.85 -13.22
C SER A 60 18.04 -34.50 -14.48
N LYS A 61 16.89 -33.97 -14.93
CA LYS A 61 16.16 -34.39 -16.14
C LYS A 61 16.45 -33.50 -17.35
N GLY A 62 17.30 -32.47 -17.22
CA GLY A 62 17.58 -31.50 -18.28
C GLY A 62 16.44 -30.50 -18.52
N LEU A 63 15.46 -30.42 -17.61
CA LEU A 63 14.29 -29.52 -17.68
C LEU A 63 14.66 -28.13 -17.10
N THR A 64 15.56 -27.42 -17.75
CA THR A 64 16.10 -26.14 -17.24
C THR A 64 15.05 -25.04 -17.12
N SER A 65 14.07 -25.00 -18.05
CA SER A 65 12.97 -24.04 -18.03
C SER A 65 12.06 -24.28 -16.82
N GLU A 66 11.72 -25.53 -16.59
CA GLU A 66 10.85 -26.00 -15.50
C GLU A 66 11.52 -25.80 -14.13
N ALA A 67 12.84 -26.04 -14.05
CA ALA A 67 13.64 -25.76 -12.86
C ALA A 67 13.60 -24.26 -12.51
N ARG A 68 13.81 -23.38 -13.49
CA ARG A 68 13.74 -21.92 -13.30
C ARG A 68 12.34 -21.49 -12.87
N LYS A 69 11.30 -22.02 -13.53
CA LYS A 69 9.90 -21.76 -13.18
C LYS A 69 9.57 -22.23 -11.76
N THR A 70 10.11 -23.37 -11.35
CA THR A 70 9.93 -23.87 -9.98
C THR A 70 10.61 -22.94 -8.97
N ARG A 71 11.87 -22.54 -9.18
CA ARG A 71 12.58 -21.60 -8.31
C ARG A 71 11.93 -20.22 -8.23
N SER A 72 11.20 -19.78 -9.26
CA SER A 72 10.45 -18.52 -9.23
C SER A 72 9.28 -18.52 -8.23
N LEU A 73 8.95 -19.68 -7.63
CA LEU A 73 8.05 -19.77 -6.48
C LEU A 73 8.70 -19.27 -5.17
N LEU A 74 9.99 -19.05 -5.12
CA LEU A 74 10.61 -18.39 -3.96
C LEU A 74 10.40 -16.88 -4.05
N PRO A 75 10.04 -16.23 -2.93
CA PRO A 75 9.87 -14.78 -2.94
C PRO A 75 11.22 -14.09 -3.10
N PRO A 76 11.29 -12.93 -3.75
CA PRO A 76 12.48 -12.10 -3.70
C PRO A 76 12.84 -11.75 -2.25
N GLN A 77 14.14 -11.67 -1.98
CA GLN A 77 14.67 -11.38 -0.64
C GLN A 77 15.37 -10.02 -0.65
N ASP A 78 14.74 -9.01 -0.06
CA ASP A 78 15.34 -7.71 0.21
C ASP A 78 14.69 -7.12 1.47
N PRO A 79 15.44 -6.95 2.58
CA PRO A 79 14.88 -6.48 3.85
C PRO A 79 14.39 -5.02 3.79
N TYR A 80 14.75 -4.27 2.75
CA TYR A 80 14.34 -2.87 2.56
C TYR A 80 13.20 -2.71 1.54
N LYS A 81 12.69 -3.82 0.96
CA LYS A 81 11.59 -3.81 -0.02
C LYS A 81 10.39 -4.60 0.49
N LEU A 82 9.19 -4.10 0.20
CA LEU A 82 7.96 -4.88 0.26
C LEU A 82 7.62 -5.36 -1.15
N PHE A 83 7.40 -6.66 -1.28
CA PHE A 83 6.99 -7.30 -2.53
C PHE A 83 5.53 -7.73 -2.43
N VAL A 84 4.64 -7.00 -3.09
CA VAL A 84 3.21 -7.32 -3.16
C VAL A 84 2.96 -8.06 -4.48
N PRO A 85 2.58 -9.35 -4.48
CA PRO A 85 2.40 -10.11 -5.70
C PRO A 85 1.23 -9.57 -6.51
N VAL A 86 1.42 -9.51 -7.83
CA VAL A 86 0.32 -9.20 -8.75
C VAL A 86 -0.54 -10.45 -8.90
N LEU A 87 -1.79 -10.33 -8.50
CA LEU A 87 -2.72 -11.46 -8.54
C LEU A 87 -3.23 -11.67 -9.97
N LEU A 88 -2.84 -12.81 -10.55
CA LEU A 88 -3.30 -13.19 -11.88
C LEU A 88 -4.81 -13.40 -11.90
N THR A 89 -5.48 -12.92 -12.94
CA THR A 89 -6.91 -13.14 -13.15
C THR A 89 -7.20 -14.59 -13.48
N GLU A 90 -6.40 -15.18 -14.36
CA GLU A 90 -6.54 -16.58 -14.77
C GLU A 90 -5.36 -17.41 -14.29
N PRO A 91 -5.59 -18.68 -13.89
CA PRO A 91 -4.51 -19.58 -13.55
C PRO A 91 -3.65 -19.85 -14.80
N GLU A 92 -2.37 -20.15 -14.57
CA GLU A 92 -1.47 -20.56 -15.64
C GLU A 92 -1.97 -21.85 -16.30
N ALA A 93 -1.93 -21.89 -17.64
CA ALA A 93 -2.21 -23.10 -18.40
C ALA A 93 -1.19 -24.21 -18.07
N GLY A 94 -1.65 -25.44 -18.05
CA GLY A 94 -0.79 -26.61 -17.97
C GLY A 94 0.10 -26.77 -19.22
N PRO A 95 1.03 -27.73 -19.21
CA PRO A 95 1.79 -28.07 -20.41
C PRO A 95 0.85 -28.57 -21.53
N PRO A 96 1.20 -28.35 -22.80
CA PRO A 96 0.44 -28.86 -23.92
C PRO A 96 0.42 -30.41 -23.91
N ASP A 97 -0.59 -31.00 -24.51
CA ASP A 97 -0.83 -32.47 -24.47
C ASP A 97 0.33 -33.27 -25.09
N ASP A 98 1.05 -32.70 -26.03
CA ASP A 98 2.20 -33.29 -26.71
C ASP A 98 3.55 -33.05 -26.00
N ALA A 99 3.52 -32.43 -24.81
CA ALA A 99 4.74 -32.19 -24.03
C ALA A 99 5.41 -33.52 -23.59
N PRO A 100 6.75 -33.54 -23.40
CA PRO A 100 7.45 -34.72 -22.91
C PRO A 100 6.89 -35.26 -21.59
N PRO A 101 6.91 -36.60 -21.37
CA PRO A 101 6.38 -37.21 -20.13
C PRO A 101 6.97 -36.62 -18.84
N ASP A 102 8.27 -36.27 -18.83
CA ASP A 102 8.92 -35.66 -17.66
C ASP A 102 8.37 -34.24 -17.38
N VAL A 103 7.94 -33.50 -18.40
CA VAL A 103 7.26 -32.18 -18.23
C VAL A 103 5.89 -32.35 -17.60
N HIS A 104 5.13 -33.35 -18.01
CA HIS A 104 3.84 -33.68 -17.37
C HIS A 104 4.04 -34.12 -15.91
N GLN A 105 5.10 -34.91 -15.65
CA GLN A 105 5.42 -35.34 -14.29
C GLN A 105 5.83 -34.17 -13.39
N TRP A 106 6.65 -33.24 -13.92
CA TRP A 106 6.99 -31.99 -13.25
C TRP A 106 5.74 -31.20 -12.90
N HIS A 107 4.85 -30.97 -13.87
CA HIS A 107 3.65 -30.18 -13.68
C HIS A 107 2.75 -30.79 -12.59
N LYS A 108 2.56 -32.11 -12.58
CA LYS A 108 1.82 -32.80 -11.53
C LYS A 108 2.41 -32.57 -10.13
N ARG A 109 3.75 -32.66 -10.01
CA ARG A 109 4.47 -32.38 -8.76
C ARG A 109 4.36 -30.92 -8.34
N LEU A 110 4.49 -30.00 -9.29
CA LEU A 110 4.39 -28.56 -9.04
C LEU A 110 2.98 -28.19 -8.54
N VAL A 111 1.92 -28.71 -9.16
CA VAL A 111 0.54 -28.48 -8.71
C VAL A 111 0.32 -28.98 -7.29
N LYS A 112 0.82 -30.19 -6.97
CA LYS A 112 0.74 -30.76 -5.61
C LYS A 112 1.48 -29.87 -4.61
N LEU A 113 2.73 -29.49 -4.90
CA LEU A 113 3.55 -28.60 -4.05
C LEU A 113 2.83 -27.28 -3.80
N ARG A 114 2.36 -26.61 -4.87
CA ARG A 114 1.59 -25.36 -4.77
C ARG A 114 0.39 -25.49 -3.85
N GLN A 115 -0.37 -26.57 -3.99
CA GLN A 115 -1.55 -26.81 -3.17
C GLN A 115 -1.21 -27.02 -1.69
N GLU A 116 -0.26 -27.89 -1.39
CA GLU A 116 0.14 -28.20 0.00
C GLU A 116 0.74 -26.98 0.70
N GLN A 117 1.70 -26.32 0.06
CA GLN A 117 2.37 -25.16 0.64
C GLN A 117 1.45 -23.94 0.80
N SER A 118 0.59 -23.68 -0.18
CA SER A 118 -0.35 -22.56 -0.08
C SER A 118 -1.37 -22.75 1.05
N LEU A 119 -1.86 -23.97 1.26
CA LEU A 119 -2.77 -24.28 2.36
C LEU A 119 -2.09 -24.14 3.73
N ALA A 120 -0.85 -24.60 3.89
CA ALA A 120 -0.11 -24.45 5.13
C ALA A 120 0.12 -22.98 5.49
N ILE A 121 0.52 -22.15 4.51
CA ILE A 121 0.70 -20.71 4.70
C ILE A 121 -0.64 -20.00 4.98
N TRP A 122 -1.72 -20.39 4.31
CA TRP A 122 -3.06 -19.89 4.58
C TRP A 122 -3.52 -20.13 6.03
N GLU A 123 -3.27 -21.30 6.58
CA GLU A 123 -3.59 -21.57 8.00
C GLU A 123 -2.78 -20.69 8.96
N LEU A 124 -1.52 -20.39 8.64
CA LEU A 124 -0.73 -19.43 9.40
C LEU A 124 -1.28 -18.00 9.26
N ALA A 125 -1.76 -17.61 8.08
CA ALA A 125 -2.43 -16.33 7.88
C ALA A 125 -3.65 -16.17 8.79
N ARG A 126 -4.49 -17.21 8.90
CA ARG A 126 -5.64 -17.24 9.81
C ARG A 126 -5.23 -17.15 11.28
N LYS A 127 -4.16 -17.85 11.68
CA LYS A 127 -3.61 -17.74 13.04
C LYS A 127 -3.11 -16.33 13.34
N ALA A 128 -2.40 -15.70 12.39
CA ALA A 128 -1.89 -14.34 12.55
C ALA A 128 -3.02 -13.32 12.78
N VAL A 129 -4.08 -13.38 12.00
CA VAL A 129 -5.24 -12.48 12.16
C VAL A 129 -5.92 -12.68 13.52
N ARG A 130 -6.10 -13.92 13.98
CA ARG A 130 -6.65 -14.21 15.32
C ARG A 130 -5.76 -13.71 16.45
N ALA A 131 -4.44 -13.68 16.22
CA ALA A 131 -3.45 -13.13 17.14
C ALA A 131 -3.31 -11.59 17.01
N ARG A 132 -4.22 -10.91 16.31
CA ARG A 132 -4.22 -9.45 16.05
C ARG A 132 -2.99 -8.95 15.29
N ARG A 133 -2.29 -9.85 14.58
CA ARG A 133 -1.17 -9.53 13.68
C ARG A 133 -1.73 -9.39 12.26
N THR A 134 -2.53 -8.34 12.07
CA THR A 134 -3.32 -8.13 10.84
C THR A 134 -2.44 -7.99 9.62
N TRP A 135 -1.35 -7.22 9.71
CA TRP A 135 -0.41 -7.05 8.61
C TRP A 135 0.22 -8.39 8.21
N LEU A 136 0.76 -9.13 9.18
CA LEU A 136 1.33 -10.46 8.93
C LEU A 136 0.30 -11.42 8.33
N GLY A 137 -0.96 -11.37 8.78
CA GLY A 137 -2.04 -12.18 8.22
C GLY A 137 -2.27 -11.92 6.74
N TYR A 138 -2.28 -10.65 6.32
CA TYR A 138 -2.41 -10.28 4.90
C TYR A 138 -1.14 -10.57 4.09
N GLU A 139 0.05 -10.40 4.65
CA GLU A 139 1.30 -10.80 4.01
C GLU A 139 1.29 -12.30 3.69
N LEU A 140 0.91 -13.14 4.66
CA LEU A 140 0.82 -14.59 4.48
C LEU A 140 -0.32 -14.98 3.52
N LEU A 141 -1.44 -14.26 3.53
CA LEU A 141 -2.52 -14.45 2.56
C LEU A 141 -2.01 -14.23 1.13
N LEU A 142 -1.30 -13.14 0.89
CA LEU A 142 -0.72 -12.81 -0.40
C LEU A 142 0.35 -13.83 -0.82
N GLU A 143 1.15 -14.29 0.12
CA GLU A 143 2.14 -15.35 -0.11
C GLU A 143 1.45 -16.66 -0.52
N SER A 144 0.36 -17.05 0.15
CA SER A 144 -0.43 -18.23 -0.23
C SER A 144 -0.98 -18.12 -1.65
N LEU A 145 -1.46 -16.92 -2.06
CA LEU A 145 -1.96 -16.64 -3.42
C LEU A 145 -0.84 -16.56 -4.46
N ARG A 146 0.35 -16.13 -4.08
CA ARG A 146 1.52 -16.13 -4.95
C ARG A 146 1.93 -17.56 -5.31
N ILE A 147 1.91 -18.46 -4.34
CA ILE A 147 2.21 -19.89 -4.54
C ILE A 147 1.10 -20.55 -5.33
N ASN A 148 -0.16 -20.35 -4.94
CA ASN A 148 -1.33 -20.91 -5.61
C ASN A 148 -2.36 -19.81 -5.93
N PRO A 149 -2.32 -19.22 -7.13
CA PRO A 149 -3.26 -18.18 -7.53
C PRO A 149 -4.74 -18.58 -7.52
N ASP A 150 -5.04 -19.88 -7.51
CA ASP A 150 -6.41 -20.42 -7.50
C ASP A 150 -6.90 -20.82 -6.09
N LEU A 151 -6.18 -20.48 -5.02
CA LEU A 151 -6.58 -20.77 -3.66
C LEU A 151 -7.85 -19.99 -3.27
N GLU A 152 -9.00 -20.66 -3.43
CA GLU A 152 -10.33 -20.06 -3.31
C GLU A 152 -10.58 -19.35 -1.95
N PRO A 153 -10.27 -19.95 -0.78
CA PRO A 153 -10.50 -19.25 0.50
C PRO A 153 -9.78 -17.92 0.58
N ALA A 154 -8.52 -17.85 0.15
CA ALA A 154 -7.73 -16.62 0.16
C ALA A 154 -8.26 -15.58 -0.85
N ARG A 155 -8.67 -15.99 -2.05
CA ARG A 155 -9.33 -15.12 -3.04
C ARG A 155 -10.62 -14.52 -2.49
N ARG A 156 -11.41 -15.29 -1.76
CA ARG A 156 -12.67 -14.82 -1.16
C ARG A 156 -12.45 -13.76 -0.09
N VAL A 157 -11.39 -13.86 0.71
CA VAL A 157 -11.03 -12.81 1.68
C VAL A 157 -10.81 -11.46 0.99
N LEU A 158 -10.17 -11.48 -0.18
CA LEU A 158 -9.96 -10.29 -1.01
C LEU A 158 -11.20 -9.88 -1.82
N GLY A 159 -12.35 -10.56 -1.62
CA GLY A 159 -13.61 -10.25 -2.29
C GLY A 159 -13.74 -10.77 -3.71
N TYR A 160 -12.77 -11.52 -4.24
CA TYR A 160 -12.83 -12.04 -5.60
C TYR A 160 -13.93 -13.08 -5.78
N GLN A 161 -14.53 -13.09 -6.97
CA GLN A 161 -15.52 -14.04 -7.46
C GLN A 161 -14.97 -14.82 -8.63
N LYS A 162 -15.17 -16.14 -8.65
CA LYS A 162 -14.79 -16.97 -9.80
C LYS A 162 -15.86 -16.91 -10.89
N ILE A 163 -15.47 -16.50 -12.10
CA ILE A 163 -16.32 -16.51 -13.30
C ILE A 163 -15.57 -17.31 -14.36
N ARG A 164 -16.15 -18.45 -14.78
CA ARG A 164 -15.46 -19.43 -15.62
C ARG A 164 -14.13 -19.84 -14.98
N ASN A 165 -13.00 -19.56 -15.65
CA ASN A 165 -11.66 -19.90 -15.15
C ASN A 165 -10.93 -18.71 -14.50
N GLY A 166 -11.57 -17.52 -14.42
CA GLY A 166 -10.91 -16.30 -13.92
C GLY A 166 -11.47 -15.81 -12.59
N TRP A 167 -10.62 -15.08 -11.84
CA TRP A 167 -10.96 -14.42 -10.61
C TRP A 167 -11.14 -12.92 -10.85
N TYR A 168 -12.28 -12.39 -10.48
CA TYR A 168 -12.67 -11.00 -10.73
C TYR A 168 -13.19 -10.35 -9.47
N THR A 169 -12.95 -9.06 -9.30
CA THR A 169 -13.59 -8.28 -8.25
C THR A 169 -15.10 -8.19 -8.48
N PRO A 170 -15.93 -7.86 -7.48
CA PRO A 170 -17.38 -7.68 -7.68
C PRO A 170 -17.70 -6.66 -8.78
N TYR A 171 -16.91 -5.59 -8.88
CA TYR A 171 -17.06 -4.57 -9.93
C TYR A 171 -16.77 -5.13 -11.32
N GLN A 172 -15.62 -5.78 -11.50
CA GLN A 172 -15.25 -6.44 -12.76
C GLN A 172 -16.29 -7.49 -13.18
N ALA A 173 -16.75 -8.29 -12.21
CA ALA A 173 -17.78 -9.29 -12.43
C ALA A 173 -19.10 -8.69 -12.93
N ARG A 174 -19.52 -7.53 -12.40
CA ARG A 174 -20.70 -6.80 -12.90
C ARG A 174 -20.49 -6.29 -14.32
N LYS A 175 -19.33 -5.70 -14.62
CA LYS A 175 -19.00 -5.21 -15.98
C LYS A 175 -19.03 -6.35 -17.01
N LEU A 176 -18.43 -7.49 -16.70
CA LEU A 176 -18.42 -8.66 -17.58
C LEU A 176 -19.84 -9.21 -17.81
N ARG A 177 -20.66 -9.34 -16.75
CA ARG A 177 -22.05 -9.78 -16.87
C ARG A 177 -22.93 -8.81 -17.68
N ALA A 178 -22.62 -7.52 -17.62
CA ALA A 178 -23.26 -6.48 -18.43
C ALA A 178 -22.75 -6.44 -19.89
N GLY A 179 -21.88 -7.39 -20.29
CA GLY A 179 -21.38 -7.50 -21.65
C GLY A 179 -20.28 -6.48 -21.99
N HIS A 180 -19.59 -5.93 -20.99
CA HIS A 180 -18.43 -5.07 -21.21
C HIS A 180 -17.15 -5.90 -21.26
N VAL A 181 -16.13 -5.33 -21.91
CA VAL A 181 -14.75 -5.82 -21.93
C VAL A 181 -13.83 -4.67 -21.54
N TRP A 182 -12.69 -5.01 -20.93
CA TRP A 182 -11.63 -4.03 -20.68
C TRP A 182 -10.78 -3.86 -21.93
N ASP A 183 -10.48 -2.62 -22.30
CA ASP A 183 -9.50 -2.24 -23.33
C ASP A 183 -8.51 -1.25 -22.68
N ASP A 184 -7.20 -1.45 -22.86
CA ASP A 184 -6.16 -0.66 -22.21
C ASP A 184 -6.12 0.81 -22.66
N ARG A 185 -6.78 1.13 -23.78
CA ARG A 185 -6.89 2.49 -24.34
C ARG A 185 -8.20 3.18 -23.97
N PHE A 186 -9.28 2.40 -23.76
CA PHE A 186 -10.65 2.93 -23.66
C PHE A 186 -11.33 2.60 -22.33
N GLY A 187 -10.72 1.75 -21.50
CA GLY A 187 -11.32 1.27 -20.25
C GLY A 187 -12.44 0.24 -20.50
N TRP A 188 -13.45 0.24 -19.65
CA TRP A 188 -14.59 -0.66 -19.77
C TRP A 188 -15.54 -0.19 -20.87
N ILE A 189 -15.61 -0.93 -21.98
CA ILE A 189 -16.48 -0.64 -23.13
C ILE A 189 -17.39 -1.82 -23.44
N PRO A 190 -18.59 -1.59 -24.02
CA PRO A 190 -19.44 -2.68 -24.49
C PRO A 190 -18.70 -3.54 -25.52
N LYS A 191 -18.75 -4.88 -25.38
CA LYS A 191 -18.06 -5.81 -26.28
C LYS A 191 -18.41 -5.59 -27.74
N GLY A 192 -19.70 -5.32 -28.04
CA GLY A 192 -20.16 -5.02 -29.41
C GLY A 192 -19.74 -3.68 -29.96
N ALA A 193 -19.12 -2.81 -29.14
CA ALA A 193 -18.68 -1.46 -29.54
C ALA A 193 -17.19 -1.39 -29.90
N VAL A 194 -16.39 -2.45 -29.63
CA VAL A 194 -14.92 -2.44 -29.81
C VAL A 194 -14.51 -1.93 -31.20
N ALA A 195 -15.08 -2.48 -32.28
CA ALA A 195 -14.76 -2.09 -33.64
C ALA A 195 -15.03 -0.58 -33.92
N ARG A 196 -16.08 0.00 -33.31
CA ARG A 196 -16.36 1.44 -33.42
C ARG A 196 -15.31 2.27 -32.67
N TYR A 197 -14.90 1.83 -31.48
CA TYR A 197 -13.85 2.49 -30.72
C TYR A 197 -12.51 2.47 -31.46
N GLU A 198 -12.18 1.36 -32.12
CA GLU A 198 -10.98 1.26 -32.97
C GLU A 198 -11.02 2.19 -34.19
N GLN A 199 -12.22 2.44 -34.74
CA GLN A 199 -12.45 3.40 -35.83
C GLN A 199 -12.46 4.86 -35.37
N GLY A 200 -12.21 5.15 -34.09
CA GLY A 200 -12.16 6.51 -33.55
C GLY A 200 -13.49 7.03 -32.97
N TRP A 201 -14.59 6.30 -33.09
CA TRP A 201 -15.86 6.70 -32.46
C TRP A 201 -15.80 6.60 -30.94
N ARG A 202 -16.54 7.47 -30.26
CA ARG A 202 -16.62 7.47 -28.79
C ARG A 202 -18.06 7.56 -28.32
N LEU A 203 -18.41 6.72 -27.32
CA LEU A 203 -19.74 6.75 -26.70
C LEU A 203 -19.70 7.64 -25.45
N VAL A 204 -20.49 8.72 -25.45
CA VAL A 204 -20.58 9.66 -24.33
C VAL A 204 -22.04 9.93 -24.00
N GLY A 205 -22.47 9.66 -22.79
CA GLY A 205 -23.85 9.87 -22.36
C GLY A 205 -24.90 9.17 -23.22
N GLY A 206 -24.56 8.01 -23.80
CA GLY A 206 -25.45 7.27 -24.71
C GLY A 206 -25.43 7.73 -26.17
N ARG A 207 -24.69 8.80 -26.50
CA ARG A 207 -24.54 9.32 -27.87
C ARG A 207 -23.16 8.95 -28.43
N TRP A 208 -23.13 8.53 -29.70
CA TRP A 208 -21.89 8.34 -30.45
C TRP A 208 -21.37 9.66 -31.02
N LEU A 209 -20.12 9.98 -30.70
CA LEU A 209 -19.35 11.06 -31.31
C LEU A 209 -18.55 10.52 -32.48
N SER A 210 -18.49 11.24 -33.59
CA SER A 210 -17.61 10.89 -34.72
C SER A 210 -16.13 11.03 -34.32
N PRO A 211 -15.19 10.45 -35.09
CA PRO A 211 -13.76 10.64 -34.87
C PRO A 211 -13.35 12.10 -34.82
N GLU A 212 -13.94 12.95 -35.71
CA GLU A 212 -13.66 14.40 -35.77
C GLU A 212 -14.21 15.12 -34.51
N GLU A 213 -15.40 14.74 -34.03
CA GLU A 213 -15.97 15.28 -32.78
C GLU A 213 -15.15 14.86 -31.57
N ALA A 214 -14.65 13.61 -31.55
CA ALA A 214 -13.88 13.06 -30.46
C ALA A 214 -12.48 13.68 -30.32
N GLN A 215 -11.90 14.17 -31.41
CA GLN A 215 -10.57 14.79 -31.43
C GLN A 215 -10.60 16.28 -31.04
N LYS A 216 -11.77 16.92 -30.99
CA LYS A 216 -11.85 18.34 -30.61
C LYS A 216 -11.39 18.54 -29.16
N PRO A 217 -10.55 19.57 -28.90
CA PRO A 217 -10.19 19.95 -27.54
C PRO A 217 -11.43 20.23 -26.70
N ARG A 218 -11.39 19.82 -25.44
CA ARG A 218 -12.50 19.96 -24.51
C ARG A 218 -12.06 20.77 -23.28
N PRO A 219 -12.88 21.70 -22.79
CA PRO A 219 -12.68 22.25 -21.45
C PRO A 219 -12.89 21.14 -20.41
N ILE A 220 -12.24 21.27 -19.26
CA ILE A 220 -12.27 20.25 -18.21
C ILE A 220 -13.70 19.96 -17.68
N GLU A 221 -14.58 20.94 -17.70
CA GLU A 221 -15.97 20.82 -17.26
C GLU A 221 -16.77 19.82 -18.12
N SER A 222 -16.43 19.72 -19.41
CA SER A 222 -16.98 18.75 -20.37
C SER A 222 -15.96 17.70 -20.81
N GLY A 223 -14.94 17.48 -19.98
CA GLY A 223 -13.89 16.48 -20.19
C GLY A 223 -14.43 15.05 -20.25
N TRP A 224 -13.56 14.14 -20.66
CA TRP A 224 -13.85 12.71 -20.63
C TRP A 224 -14.04 12.21 -19.20
N GLU A 225 -15.02 11.34 -18.98
CA GLU A 225 -15.22 10.66 -17.70
C GLU A 225 -14.81 9.20 -17.86
N ILE A 226 -13.83 8.77 -17.07
CA ILE A 226 -13.35 7.39 -16.99
C ILE A 226 -13.74 6.82 -15.62
N GLU A 227 -14.49 5.75 -15.65
CA GLU A 227 -14.92 5.02 -14.46
C GLU A 227 -14.05 3.78 -14.28
N THR A 228 -13.37 3.69 -13.15
CA THR A 228 -12.70 2.48 -12.69
C THR A 228 -13.42 1.90 -11.47
N GLU A 229 -12.85 0.92 -10.80
CA GLU A 229 -13.48 0.32 -9.60
C GLU A 229 -13.58 1.33 -8.45
N HIS A 230 -12.49 2.06 -8.18
CA HIS A 230 -12.39 2.96 -7.03
C HIS A 230 -12.38 4.44 -7.41
N TYR A 231 -12.25 4.78 -8.70
CA TYR A 231 -12.09 6.16 -9.14
C TYR A 231 -13.09 6.59 -10.20
N LEU A 232 -13.45 7.86 -10.15
CA LEU A 232 -14.13 8.61 -11.22
C LEU A 232 -13.19 9.73 -11.67
N ILE A 233 -12.63 9.58 -12.86
CA ILE A 233 -11.62 10.48 -13.40
C ILE A 233 -12.25 11.37 -14.46
N ARG A 234 -12.14 12.69 -14.27
CA ARG A 234 -12.48 13.67 -15.32
C ARG A 234 -11.21 14.22 -15.90
N THR A 235 -11.08 14.16 -17.25
CA THR A 235 -9.87 14.59 -17.94
C THR A 235 -10.17 15.26 -19.28
N ASN A 236 -9.33 16.19 -19.67
CA ASN A 236 -9.28 16.74 -21.00
C ASN A 236 -7.97 16.44 -21.77
N CYS A 237 -7.15 15.51 -21.23
CA CYS A 237 -5.95 15.00 -21.91
C CYS A 237 -6.27 14.03 -23.06
N GLY A 238 -7.40 13.30 -22.95
CA GLY A 238 -7.77 12.20 -23.83
C GLY A 238 -8.21 10.98 -23.02
N ILE A 239 -8.98 10.08 -23.63
CA ILE A 239 -9.49 8.88 -22.95
C ILE A 239 -8.34 7.96 -22.56
N ASP A 240 -7.41 7.71 -23.47
CA ASP A 240 -6.25 6.83 -23.29
C ASP A 240 -5.37 7.27 -22.12
N GLN A 241 -5.08 8.56 -22.01
CA GLN A 241 -4.31 9.11 -20.89
C GLN A 241 -5.10 9.00 -19.56
N GLY A 242 -6.41 9.26 -19.60
CA GLY A 242 -7.26 9.07 -18.43
C GLY A 242 -7.37 7.61 -17.99
N VAL A 243 -7.43 6.66 -18.92
CA VAL A 243 -7.42 5.22 -18.62
C VAL A 243 -6.07 4.80 -18.03
N ALA A 244 -4.95 5.26 -18.62
CA ALA A 244 -3.61 4.99 -18.11
C ALA A 244 -3.43 5.51 -16.67
N LEU A 245 -3.91 6.74 -16.40
CA LEU A 245 -3.95 7.29 -15.04
C LEU A 245 -4.80 6.40 -14.10
N GLY A 246 -5.99 5.98 -14.56
CA GLY A 246 -6.88 5.11 -13.79
C GLY A 246 -6.23 3.77 -13.41
N VAL A 247 -5.49 3.16 -14.33
CA VAL A 247 -4.73 1.93 -14.06
C VAL A 247 -3.69 2.15 -12.95
N LYS A 248 -2.92 3.24 -12.99
CA LYS A 248 -1.93 3.57 -11.96
C LYS A 248 -2.58 3.81 -10.58
N LEU A 249 -3.68 4.53 -10.55
CA LEU A 249 -4.44 4.78 -9.32
C LEU A 249 -5.04 3.49 -8.73
N GLU A 250 -5.58 2.60 -9.56
CA GLU A 250 -6.07 1.29 -9.11
C GLU A 250 -4.95 0.39 -8.58
N GLN A 251 -3.76 0.44 -9.17
CA GLN A 251 -2.58 -0.26 -8.67
C GLN A 251 -2.19 0.25 -7.28
N LEU A 252 -2.09 1.58 -7.11
CA LEU A 252 -1.83 2.20 -5.81
C LEU A 252 -2.91 1.81 -4.79
N CYS A 253 -4.19 1.93 -5.15
CA CYS A 253 -5.31 1.60 -4.28
C CYS A 253 -5.26 0.13 -3.84
N SER A 254 -4.99 -0.79 -4.76
CA SER A 254 -4.88 -2.22 -4.47
C SER A 254 -3.76 -2.51 -3.47
N VAL A 255 -2.58 -1.94 -3.69
CA VAL A 255 -1.43 -2.10 -2.78
C VAL A 255 -1.74 -1.48 -1.42
N TRP A 256 -2.28 -0.26 -1.41
CA TRP A 256 -2.65 0.45 -0.20
C TRP A 256 -3.68 -0.33 0.64
N GLN A 257 -4.73 -0.88 0.01
CA GLN A 257 -5.74 -1.68 0.68
C GLN A 257 -5.15 -2.91 1.37
N LEU A 258 -4.18 -3.56 0.75
CA LEU A 258 -3.52 -4.74 1.30
C LEU A 258 -2.61 -4.39 2.49
N LEU A 259 -1.88 -3.28 2.40
CA LEU A 259 -0.96 -2.85 3.45
C LEU A 259 -1.68 -2.23 4.66
N PHE A 260 -2.74 -1.46 4.43
CA PHE A 260 -3.39 -0.67 5.46
C PHE A 260 -4.80 -1.16 5.82
N ILE A 261 -5.06 -2.47 5.70
CA ILE A 261 -6.35 -3.05 6.11
C ILE A 261 -6.69 -2.71 7.56
N GLY A 262 -5.74 -2.75 8.49
CA GLY A 262 -5.91 -2.38 9.89
C GLY A 262 -6.22 -0.90 10.13
N TYR A 263 -6.05 -0.04 9.12
CA TYR A 263 -6.45 1.37 9.18
C TYR A 263 -7.96 1.55 8.94
N TYR A 264 -8.55 0.84 7.99
CA TYR A 264 -9.92 1.08 7.54
C TYR A 264 -10.93 -0.03 7.88
N ALA A 265 -10.49 -1.17 8.38
CA ALA A 265 -11.33 -2.25 8.87
C ALA A 265 -11.04 -2.52 10.36
N SER A 266 -12.07 -2.88 11.11
CA SER A 266 -11.86 -3.31 12.50
C SER A 266 -11.25 -4.71 12.55
N GLU A 267 -10.59 -5.06 13.65
CA GLU A 267 -10.08 -6.42 13.88
C GLU A 267 -11.17 -7.48 13.72
N ALA A 268 -12.38 -7.19 14.22
CA ALA A 268 -13.52 -8.10 14.10
C ALA A 268 -13.94 -8.32 12.65
N ASP A 269 -13.95 -7.25 11.84
CA ASP A 269 -14.25 -7.33 10.41
C ASP A 269 -13.19 -8.17 9.68
N VAL A 270 -11.91 -7.97 9.99
CA VAL A 270 -10.82 -8.73 9.38
C VAL A 270 -10.93 -10.22 9.74
N VAL A 271 -11.15 -10.55 11.02
CA VAL A 271 -11.39 -11.94 11.43
C VAL A 271 -12.58 -12.54 10.69
N ALA A 272 -13.70 -11.80 10.59
CA ALA A 272 -14.89 -12.26 9.87
C ALA A 272 -14.61 -12.52 8.38
N LEU A 273 -13.78 -11.69 7.72
CA LEU A 273 -13.35 -11.93 6.33
C LEU A 273 -12.58 -13.25 6.20
N PHE A 274 -11.61 -13.51 7.08
CA PHE A 274 -10.81 -14.76 7.06
C PHE A 274 -11.61 -16.01 7.44
N GLU A 275 -12.75 -15.84 8.07
CA GLU A 275 -13.69 -16.93 8.40
C GLU A 275 -14.82 -17.07 7.37
N GLY A 276 -14.78 -16.32 6.26
CA GLY A 276 -15.76 -16.36 5.19
C GLY A 276 -17.12 -15.76 5.54
N ARG A 277 -17.21 -15.00 6.64
CA ARG A 277 -18.45 -14.35 7.14
C ARG A 277 -18.52 -12.86 6.82
N GLY A 278 -17.40 -12.25 6.44
CA GLY A 278 -17.29 -10.84 6.12
C GLY A 278 -17.70 -10.53 4.68
N ARG A 279 -18.06 -9.26 4.43
CA ARG A 279 -18.23 -8.69 3.09
C ARG A 279 -17.43 -7.42 2.99
N SER A 280 -16.70 -7.25 1.89
CA SER A 280 -16.11 -5.96 1.56
C SER A 280 -17.24 -4.96 1.27
N ALA A 281 -17.25 -3.84 1.97
CA ALA A 281 -18.23 -2.78 1.72
C ALA A 281 -17.87 -2.04 0.42
N GLU A 282 -18.86 -1.84 -0.45
CA GLU A 282 -18.70 -0.93 -1.59
C GLU A 282 -18.55 0.52 -1.05
N ARG A 283 -17.57 1.24 -1.57
CA ARG A 283 -17.30 2.63 -1.21
C ARG A 283 -17.63 3.54 -2.38
N PRO A 284 -18.01 4.80 -2.11
CA PRO A 284 -18.10 5.81 -3.16
C PRO A 284 -16.75 5.93 -3.88
N ARG A 285 -16.79 6.14 -5.19
CA ARG A 285 -15.57 6.37 -5.97
C ARG A 285 -14.93 7.69 -5.62
N MET A 286 -13.64 7.67 -5.51
CA MET A 286 -12.80 8.84 -5.32
C MET A 286 -12.73 9.66 -6.60
N ARG A 287 -12.79 10.98 -6.47
CA ARG A 287 -12.80 11.90 -7.61
C ARG A 287 -11.40 12.35 -7.97
N VAL A 288 -11.11 12.33 -9.27
CA VAL A 288 -9.83 12.79 -9.82
C VAL A 288 -10.11 13.75 -10.97
N VAL A 289 -9.41 14.86 -11.01
CA VAL A 289 -9.44 15.83 -12.13
C VAL A 289 -8.04 15.88 -12.72
N TYR A 290 -7.94 15.55 -14.01
CA TYR A 290 -6.67 15.44 -14.71
C TYR A 290 -6.63 16.40 -15.90
N PHE A 291 -5.87 17.48 -15.77
CA PHE A 291 -5.76 18.55 -16.76
C PHE A 291 -4.74 18.22 -17.84
N ALA A 292 -4.97 18.68 -19.04
CA ALA A 292 -4.07 18.49 -20.17
C ALA A 292 -2.69 19.12 -19.95
N ASP A 293 -2.61 20.20 -19.18
CA ASP A 293 -1.37 20.90 -18.91
C ASP A 293 -1.41 21.69 -17.59
N ARG A 294 -0.24 22.15 -17.17
CA ARG A 294 -0.03 22.93 -15.94
C ARG A 294 -0.76 24.28 -15.98
N GLN A 295 -0.89 24.91 -17.15
CA GLN A 295 -1.55 26.21 -17.26
C GLN A 295 -3.03 26.11 -16.89
N GLN A 296 -3.73 25.10 -17.42
CA GLN A 296 -5.14 24.85 -17.12
C GLN A 296 -5.34 24.46 -15.64
N TYR A 297 -4.47 23.61 -15.09
CA TYR A 297 -4.46 23.27 -13.68
C TYR A 297 -4.32 24.51 -12.80
N ASN A 298 -3.33 25.36 -13.06
CA ASN A 298 -3.13 26.60 -12.32
C ASN A 298 -4.32 27.56 -12.45
N GLN A 299 -4.86 27.73 -13.66
CA GLN A 299 -6.02 28.61 -13.92
C GLN A 299 -7.25 28.15 -13.13
N ALA A 300 -7.54 26.85 -13.13
CA ALA A 300 -8.72 26.30 -12.47
C ALA A 300 -8.64 26.40 -10.93
N LEU A 301 -7.45 26.30 -10.36
CA LEU A 301 -7.27 26.20 -8.90
C LEU A 301 -6.78 27.50 -8.24
N ARG A 302 -6.33 28.50 -9.00
CA ARG A 302 -5.71 29.74 -8.47
C ARG A 302 -6.62 30.51 -7.49
N THR A 303 -7.93 30.50 -7.73
CA THR A 303 -8.89 31.19 -6.83
C THR A 303 -8.96 30.50 -5.47
N ALA A 304 -8.91 29.17 -5.42
CA ALA A 304 -8.93 28.41 -4.20
C ALA A 304 -7.56 28.35 -3.52
N ILE A 305 -6.48 28.28 -4.32
CA ILE A 305 -5.10 28.11 -3.86
C ILE A 305 -4.22 29.20 -4.50
N PRO A 306 -4.00 30.35 -3.85
CA PRO A 306 -3.23 31.46 -4.42
C PRO A 306 -1.79 31.11 -4.86
N LYS A 307 -1.17 30.09 -4.21
CA LYS A 307 0.19 29.63 -4.51
C LYS A 307 0.21 28.33 -5.33
N ILE A 308 -0.81 28.07 -6.13
CA ILE A 308 -0.95 26.84 -6.91
C ILE A 308 0.25 26.57 -7.84
N ASP A 309 0.92 27.63 -8.31
CA ASP A 309 2.09 27.52 -9.17
C ASP A 309 3.26 26.74 -8.53
N MET A 310 3.25 26.58 -7.20
CA MET A 310 4.26 25.82 -6.46
C MET A 310 3.91 24.33 -6.30
N THR A 311 2.71 23.90 -6.73
CA THR A 311 2.26 22.51 -6.62
C THR A 311 2.40 21.76 -7.93
N ILE A 312 2.60 20.44 -7.86
CA ILE A 312 2.66 19.54 -9.01
C ILE A 312 1.40 18.67 -9.08
N GLY A 313 0.74 18.49 -7.95
CA GLY A 313 -0.54 17.84 -7.73
C GLY A 313 -1.11 18.34 -6.42
N LEU A 314 -2.37 18.02 -6.13
CA LEU A 314 -3.01 18.50 -4.91
C LEU A 314 -4.26 17.67 -4.58
N TYR A 315 -4.34 17.15 -3.35
CA TYR A 315 -5.59 16.69 -2.77
C TYR A 315 -6.29 17.85 -2.03
N LEU A 316 -7.55 18.11 -2.35
CA LEU A 316 -8.39 19.08 -1.66
C LEU A 316 -9.51 18.37 -0.90
N ASP A 317 -9.45 18.41 0.43
CA ASP A 317 -10.48 17.83 1.29
C ASP A 317 -11.85 18.49 1.08
N ALA A 318 -11.88 19.80 0.88
CA ALA A 318 -13.13 20.56 0.66
C ALA A 318 -13.94 20.07 -0.55
N THR A 319 -13.29 19.61 -1.61
CA THR A 319 -13.93 19.04 -2.81
C THR A 319 -13.88 17.52 -2.84
N ARG A 320 -13.14 16.90 -1.91
CA ARG A 320 -12.83 15.48 -1.88
C ARG A 320 -12.33 15.02 -3.27
N SER A 321 -11.36 15.72 -3.80
CA SER A 321 -10.84 15.47 -5.15
C SER A 321 -9.34 15.66 -5.19
N VAL A 322 -8.68 14.83 -5.96
CA VAL A 322 -7.28 15.03 -6.34
C VAL A 322 -7.22 15.70 -7.70
N TYR A 323 -6.30 16.63 -7.84
CA TYR A 323 -6.07 17.38 -9.04
C TYR A 323 -4.65 17.14 -9.55
N PHE A 324 -4.53 16.75 -10.82
CA PHE A 324 -3.27 16.51 -11.51
C PHE A 324 -3.27 17.20 -12.87
N PHE A 325 -2.09 17.31 -13.47
CA PHE A 325 -1.93 17.68 -14.87
C PHE A 325 -0.93 16.75 -15.56
N ALA A 326 -1.04 16.61 -16.88
CA ALA A 326 -0.10 15.83 -17.67
C ALA A 326 1.28 16.49 -17.61
N ALA A 327 2.22 15.83 -16.96
CA ALA A 327 3.61 16.27 -16.87
C ALA A 327 4.43 15.64 -18.00
N PRO A 328 5.33 16.41 -18.66
CA PRO A 328 6.18 15.87 -19.71
C PRO A 328 7.10 14.74 -19.26
N ASP A 329 7.51 14.76 -18.01
CA ASP A 329 8.55 13.88 -17.45
C ASP A 329 8.03 12.51 -17.00
N GLY A 330 6.71 12.29 -16.97
CA GLY A 330 6.08 11.00 -16.65
C GLY A 330 6.39 10.48 -15.24
N ASP A 331 6.78 11.36 -14.29
CA ASP A 331 7.08 10.96 -12.91
C ASP A 331 5.79 10.71 -12.11
N ASP A 332 5.58 9.45 -11.73
CA ASP A 332 4.38 9.03 -11.00
C ASP A 332 4.44 9.31 -9.49
N ARG A 333 5.55 9.79 -8.96
CA ARG A 333 5.72 9.99 -7.50
C ARG A 333 4.71 10.97 -6.93
N THR A 334 4.53 12.13 -7.58
CA THR A 334 3.51 13.10 -7.14
C THR A 334 2.10 12.52 -7.22
N LEU A 335 1.81 11.72 -8.26
CA LEU A 335 0.55 11.01 -8.38
C LEU A 335 0.30 10.11 -7.17
N TYR A 336 1.26 9.29 -6.81
CA TYR A 336 1.15 8.36 -5.67
C TYR A 336 1.10 9.10 -4.33
N HIS A 337 1.82 10.21 -4.19
CA HIS A 337 1.79 11.05 -3.01
C HIS A 337 0.38 11.60 -2.72
N GLU A 338 -0.18 12.35 -3.66
CA GLU A 338 -1.48 13.01 -3.48
C GLU A 338 -2.64 12.01 -3.43
N ALA A 339 -2.59 10.94 -4.23
CA ALA A 339 -3.57 9.88 -4.16
C ALA A 339 -3.50 9.10 -2.83
N THR A 340 -2.34 9.03 -2.19
CA THR A 340 -2.19 8.44 -0.85
C THR A 340 -2.92 9.29 0.19
N HIS A 341 -2.80 10.61 0.16
CA HIS A 341 -3.59 11.48 1.03
C HIS A 341 -5.10 11.24 0.83
N GLN A 342 -5.56 11.16 -0.42
CA GLN A 342 -6.97 10.86 -0.73
C GLN A 342 -7.40 9.51 -0.14
N LEU A 343 -6.61 8.46 -0.31
CA LEU A 343 -6.90 7.12 0.22
C LEU A 343 -7.09 7.13 1.75
N PHE A 344 -6.20 7.81 2.48
CA PHE A 344 -6.34 7.93 3.94
C PHE A 344 -7.53 8.80 4.36
N HIS A 345 -7.81 9.89 3.66
CA HIS A 345 -8.91 10.78 3.98
C HIS A 345 -10.29 10.23 3.61
N GLU A 346 -10.41 9.43 2.54
CA GLU A 346 -11.70 9.01 2.02
C GLU A 346 -12.10 7.56 2.34
N SER A 347 -11.16 6.75 2.84
CA SER A 347 -11.43 5.34 3.14
C SER A 347 -12.22 5.12 4.43
N ARG A 348 -12.25 6.11 5.32
CA ARG A 348 -13.01 6.11 6.59
C ARG A 348 -13.35 7.54 7.01
N PRO A 349 -14.28 7.74 7.96
CA PRO A 349 -14.48 9.06 8.58
C PRO A 349 -13.19 9.53 9.27
N VAL A 350 -12.76 10.76 9.01
CA VAL A 350 -11.56 11.39 9.59
C VAL A 350 -11.91 12.62 10.40
N ALA A 351 -11.04 13.02 11.33
CA ALA A 351 -11.19 14.25 12.10
C ALA A 351 -11.00 15.48 11.21
N ARG A 352 -11.55 16.63 11.60
CA ARG A 352 -11.42 17.89 10.84
C ARG A 352 -10.04 18.52 10.93
N ASP A 353 -9.30 18.22 11.98
CA ASP A 353 -8.03 18.85 12.35
C ASP A 353 -6.85 17.87 12.36
N VAL A 354 -6.89 16.88 11.45
CA VAL A 354 -5.84 15.86 11.28
C VAL A 354 -4.47 16.52 11.17
N GLY A 355 -3.55 16.13 12.06
CA GLY A 355 -2.17 16.61 12.07
C GLY A 355 -1.97 18.09 12.41
N ARG A 356 -3.02 18.86 12.75
CA ARG A 356 -2.88 20.29 13.04
C ARG A 356 -2.12 20.57 14.33
N ARG A 357 -2.27 19.71 15.35
CA ARG A 357 -1.71 19.92 16.69
C ARG A 357 -0.42 19.16 16.92
N ALA A 358 -0.35 17.93 16.45
CA ALA A 358 0.74 16.99 16.64
C ALA A 358 0.80 16.00 15.48
N ASN A 359 1.86 15.21 15.43
CA ASN A 359 1.98 14.04 14.56
C ASN A 359 1.80 14.30 13.03
N PHE A 360 1.98 15.54 12.56
CA PHE A 360 1.85 15.85 11.13
C PHE A 360 2.90 15.12 10.30
N TRP A 361 4.06 14.82 10.86
CA TRP A 361 5.17 14.16 10.18
C TRP A 361 4.77 12.83 9.51
N ILE A 362 3.92 12.02 10.15
CA ILE A 362 3.55 10.70 9.60
C ILE A 362 2.57 10.80 8.44
N ILE A 363 1.77 11.86 8.38
CA ILE A 363 0.84 12.11 7.26
C ILE A 363 1.64 12.31 5.97
N GLU A 364 2.71 13.11 6.04
CA GLU A 364 3.62 13.31 4.92
C GLU A 364 4.54 12.10 4.72
N GLY A 365 5.05 11.54 5.81
CA GLY A 365 5.96 10.41 5.79
C GLY A 365 5.39 9.18 5.05
N ILE A 366 4.10 8.88 5.26
CA ILE A 366 3.47 7.75 4.59
C ILE A 366 3.23 8.04 3.10
N ALA A 367 2.88 9.27 2.73
CA ALA A 367 2.75 9.67 1.34
C ALA A 367 4.09 9.60 0.60
N LEU A 368 5.17 10.08 1.24
CA LEU A 368 6.54 9.98 0.71
C LEU A 368 7.01 8.53 0.53
N TYR A 369 6.62 7.64 1.44
CA TYR A 369 6.92 6.21 1.30
C TYR A 369 6.19 5.59 0.10
N MET A 370 4.92 5.91 -0.11
CA MET A 370 4.12 5.39 -1.22
C MET A 370 4.58 5.91 -2.59
N GLU A 371 5.35 7.00 -2.66
CA GLU A 371 6.02 7.46 -3.88
C GLU A 371 6.97 6.40 -4.47
N SER A 372 7.47 5.48 -3.65
CA SER A 372 8.37 4.40 -4.07
C SER A 372 7.69 3.27 -4.84
N LEU A 373 6.35 3.30 -4.97
CA LEU A 373 5.59 2.26 -5.65
C LEU A 373 6.01 2.13 -7.11
N ARG A 374 6.41 0.92 -7.49
CA ARG A 374 6.77 0.58 -8.87
C ARG A 374 6.43 -0.87 -9.20
N ARG A 375 6.43 -1.20 -10.48
CA ARG A 375 6.25 -2.57 -10.97
C ARG A 375 7.60 -3.21 -11.28
N GLU A 376 7.89 -4.33 -10.64
CA GLU A 376 9.05 -5.18 -10.95
C GLU A 376 8.56 -6.60 -11.26
N GLY A 377 8.52 -6.96 -12.54
CA GLY A 377 8.01 -8.27 -12.98
C GLY A 377 6.59 -8.57 -12.49
N ASN A 378 6.44 -9.60 -11.68
CA ASN A 378 5.15 -10.04 -11.12
C ASN A 378 4.86 -9.45 -9.73
N TYR A 379 5.54 -8.37 -9.35
CA TYR A 379 5.35 -7.69 -8.07
C TYR A 379 5.10 -6.21 -8.24
N TYR A 380 4.29 -5.65 -7.36
CA TYR A 380 4.37 -4.25 -6.97
C TYR A 380 5.40 -4.16 -5.85
N VAL A 381 6.34 -3.25 -5.98
CA VAL A 381 7.45 -3.09 -5.04
C VAL A 381 7.38 -1.72 -4.41
N LEU A 382 7.55 -1.68 -3.10
CA LEU A 382 7.66 -0.46 -2.30
C LEU A 382 8.96 -0.49 -1.53
N GLY A 383 9.55 0.68 -1.35
CA GLY A 383 10.82 0.83 -0.66
C GLY A 383 12.03 0.45 -1.52
N GLY A 384 13.12 0.14 -0.83
CA GLY A 384 14.44 -0.17 -1.39
C GLY A 384 15.49 0.85 -1.00
N VAL A 385 16.73 0.39 -0.87
CA VAL A 385 17.89 1.28 -0.65
C VAL A 385 18.19 2.17 -1.85
N ASP A 386 17.65 1.80 -3.01
CA ASP A 386 17.74 2.51 -4.29
C ASP A 386 16.66 3.60 -4.46
N ASP A 387 15.76 3.76 -3.47
CA ASP A 387 14.73 4.81 -3.52
C ASP A 387 15.29 6.19 -3.16
N LEU A 388 14.87 7.20 -3.94
CA LEU A 388 15.36 8.57 -3.80
C LEU A 388 15.06 9.19 -2.42
N ARG A 389 13.86 8.91 -1.85
CA ARG A 389 13.47 9.44 -0.53
C ARG A 389 14.28 8.81 0.58
N PHE A 390 14.56 7.52 0.46
CA PHE A 390 15.39 6.80 1.40
C PHE A 390 16.85 7.29 1.36
N HIS A 391 17.41 7.47 0.16
CA HIS A 391 18.74 8.08 -0.02
C HIS A 391 18.81 9.49 0.58
N ALA A 392 17.79 10.32 0.37
CA ALA A 392 17.73 11.63 0.98
C ALA A 392 17.78 11.55 2.51
N ALA A 393 17.02 10.62 3.11
CA ALA A 393 17.05 10.42 4.56
C ALA A 393 18.43 9.97 5.06
N GLN A 394 19.11 9.06 4.35
CA GLN A 394 20.48 8.63 4.64
C GLN A 394 21.45 9.81 4.59
N TYR A 395 21.44 10.56 3.50
CA TYR A 395 22.33 11.70 3.30
C TYR A 395 22.16 12.73 4.42
N ARG A 396 20.91 13.12 4.74
CA ARG A 396 20.64 14.12 5.79
C ARG A 396 21.11 13.65 7.16
N LEU A 397 20.90 12.38 7.49
CA LEU A 397 21.32 11.84 8.79
C LEU A 397 22.85 11.70 8.89
N LEU A 398 23.49 11.10 7.87
CA LEU A 398 24.88 10.69 7.95
C LEU A 398 25.86 11.81 7.58
N ASN A 399 25.55 12.62 6.56
CA ASN A 399 26.41 13.67 6.03
C ASN A 399 26.11 15.03 6.67
N ASP A 400 24.85 15.48 6.62
CA ASP A 400 24.43 16.77 7.20
C ASP A 400 24.31 16.71 8.73
N ARG A 401 24.33 15.52 9.32
CA ARG A 401 24.07 15.27 10.75
C ARG A 401 22.76 15.90 11.23
N PHE A 402 21.78 15.96 10.32
CA PHE A 402 20.47 16.50 10.60
C PHE A 402 19.55 15.43 11.15
N TYR A 403 19.01 15.67 12.33
CA TYR A 403 18.02 14.82 12.96
C TYR A 403 17.26 15.59 14.04
N VAL A 404 15.94 15.51 14.01
CA VAL A 404 15.06 15.97 15.09
C VAL A 404 14.55 14.73 15.84
N PRO A 405 14.74 14.62 17.17
CA PRO A 405 14.30 13.48 17.95
C PRO A 405 12.80 13.20 17.80
N LEU A 406 12.39 11.93 17.87
CA LEU A 406 10.98 11.54 17.76
C LEU A 406 10.10 12.21 18.82
N GLU A 407 10.57 12.32 20.06
CA GLU A 407 9.87 13.00 21.14
C GLU A 407 9.50 14.46 20.79
N GLU A 408 10.38 15.12 20.04
CA GLU A 408 10.17 16.50 19.61
C GLU A 408 9.25 16.55 18.37
N ILE A 409 9.54 15.76 17.32
CA ILE A 409 8.84 15.83 16.04
C ILE A 409 7.38 15.37 16.11
N THR A 410 7.08 14.41 17.01
CA THR A 410 5.70 13.96 17.28
C THR A 410 4.83 15.03 17.91
N ALA A 411 5.42 15.95 18.65
CA ALA A 411 4.72 17.09 19.24
C ALA A 411 4.45 18.23 18.22
N TRP A 412 4.97 18.13 16.98
CA TRP A 412 4.80 19.19 15.99
C TRP A 412 3.57 18.96 15.12
N GLY A 413 2.73 20.00 15.06
CA GLY A 413 1.62 20.07 14.13
C GLY A 413 2.02 20.68 12.78
N MET A 414 1.07 20.68 11.85
CA MET A 414 1.22 21.14 10.46
C MET A 414 1.89 22.51 10.37
N GLU A 415 1.39 23.53 11.11
CA GLU A 415 1.86 24.90 10.98
C GLU A 415 3.35 25.03 11.34
N LYS A 416 3.79 24.41 12.44
CA LYS A 416 5.19 24.43 12.88
C LYS A 416 6.11 23.79 11.84
N ILE A 417 5.68 22.67 11.22
CA ILE A 417 6.47 21.97 10.20
C ILE A 417 6.52 22.78 8.90
N GLN A 418 5.39 23.31 8.44
CA GLN A 418 5.32 24.07 7.18
C GLN A 418 6.08 25.41 7.21
N GLN A 419 6.26 26.00 8.40
CA GLN A 419 7.02 27.23 8.60
C GLN A 419 8.49 26.99 8.94
N HIS A 420 8.91 25.74 9.05
CA HIS A 420 10.27 25.40 9.46
C HIS A 420 11.28 25.69 8.34
N GLU A 421 12.36 26.41 8.65
CA GLU A 421 13.40 26.80 7.68
C GLU A 421 14.05 25.63 6.92
N LYS A 422 14.16 24.46 7.58
CA LYS A 422 14.74 23.22 7.03
C LYS A 422 13.67 22.20 6.62
N ILE A 423 12.53 22.66 6.11
CA ILE A 423 11.39 21.79 5.78
C ILE A 423 11.77 20.62 4.84
N GLY A 424 12.62 20.86 3.84
CA GLY A 424 13.08 19.78 2.94
C GLY A 424 13.89 18.69 3.64
N MET A 425 14.67 19.05 4.67
CA MET A 425 15.40 18.07 5.49
C MET A 425 14.45 17.29 6.40
N LEU A 426 13.42 17.96 6.95
CA LEU A 426 12.36 17.30 7.72
C LEU A 426 11.61 16.26 6.89
N TYR A 427 11.21 16.60 5.66
CA TYR A 427 10.53 15.66 4.76
C TYR A 427 11.41 14.43 4.43
N SER A 428 12.73 14.64 4.27
CA SER A 428 13.66 13.51 4.13
C SER A 428 13.65 12.61 5.38
N GLN A 429 13.66 13.20 6.58
CA GLN A 429 13.58 12.46 7.85
C GLN A 429 12.23 11.75 8.01
N PHE A 430 11.10 12.36 7.61
CA PHE A 430 9.77 11.75 7.65
C PHE A 430 9.71 10.49 6.80
N ALA A 431 10.23 10.56 5.57
CA ALA A 431 10.38 9.40 4.72
C ALA A 431 11.20 8.31 5.41
N GLY A 432 12.43 8.62 5.87
CA GLY A 432 13.31 7.66 6.52
C GLY A 432 12.69 6.99 7.76
N LEU A 433 12.01 7.76 8.62
CA LEU A 433 11.30 7.24 9.79
C LEU A 433 10.16 6.28 9.38
N THR A 434 9.43 6.61 8.30
CA THR A 434 8.37 5.73 7.78
C THR A 434 8.95 4.44 7.21
N TYR A 435 10.08 4.52 6.47
CA TYR A 435 10.82 3.33 6.04
C TYR A 435 11.24 2.47 7.22
N PHE A 436 11.75 3.07 8.29
CA PHE A 436 12.12 2.36 9.50
C PHE A 436 10.92 1.65 10.15
N LEU A 437 9.77 2.30 10.29
CA LEU A 437 8.58 1.69 10.87
C LEU A 437 8.03 0.52 10.03
N ILE A 438 8.29 0.53 8.71
CA ILE A 438 7.83 -0.53 7.81
C ILE A 438 8.85 -1.66 7.69
N HIS A 439 10.15 -1.35 7.61
CA HIS A 439 11.19 -2.32 7.27
C HIS A 439 12.12 -2.65 8.45
N GLY A 440 12.28 -1.73 9.41
CA GLY A 440 13.15 -1.92 10.56
C GLY A 440 12.66 -3.03 11.48
N GLU A 441 13.60 -3.64 12.22
CA GLU A 441 13.31 -4.72 13.16
C GLU A 441 12.44 -5.84 12.52
N GLU A 442 12.78 -6.22 11.29
CA GLU A 442 12.05 -7.23 10.50
C GLU A 442 10.55 -6.92 10.32
N GLY A 443 10.18 -5.63 10.31
CA GLY A 443 8.80 -5.19 10.16
C GLY A 443 7.96 -5.26 11.44
N ARG A 444 8.60 -5.33 12.59
CA ARG A 444 7.96 -5.40 13.92
C ARG A 444 6.93 -4.30 14.15
N TYR A 445 7.14 -3.11 13.58
CA TYR A 445 6.32 -1.92 13.85
C TYR A 445 5.16 -1.71 12.88
N ARG A 446 4.93 -2.60 11.91
CA ARG A 446 3.90 -2.42 10.85
C ARG A 446 2.47 -2.33 11.40
N ASP A 447 2.09 -3.20 12.33
CA ASP A 447 0.76 -3.15 12.96
C ASP A 447 0.61 -1.88 13.83
N ALA A 448 1.67 -1.48 14.55
CA ALA A 448 1.70 -0.24 15.31
C ALA A 448 1.58 0.99 14.41
N LEU A 449 2.22 1.00 13.24
CA LEU A 449 2.09 2.07 12.24
C LEU A 449 0.64 2.20 11.74
N ALA A 450 -0.04 1.10 11.42
CA ALA A 450 -1.45 1.14 11.00
C ALA A 450 -2.35 1.69 12.11
N ALA A 451 -2.12 1.29 13.36
CA ALA A 451 -2.83 1.80 14.53
C ALA A 451 -2.52 3.29 14.79
N TYR A 452 -1.27 3.71 14.59
CA TYR A 452 -0.83 5.10 14.73
C TYR A 452 -1.51 6.02 13.69
N LEU A 453 -1.51 5.61 12.42
CA LEU A 453 -2.26 6.32 11.38
C LEU A 453 -3.76 6.39 11.71
N THR A 454 -4.33 5.31 12.25
CA THR A 454 -5.72 5.28 12.70
C THR A 454 -5.98 6.30 13.81
N ALA A 455 -5.10 6.43 14.80
CA ALA A 455 -5.19 7.41 15.87
C ALA A 455 -5.12 8.84 15.32
N VAL A 456 -4.09 9.13 14.50
CA VAL A 456 -3.85 10.46 13.91
C VAL A 456 -5.04 10.92 13.05
N TYR A 457 -5.50 10.10 12.11
CA TYR A 457 -6.62 10.47 11.24
C TYR A 457 -7.97 10.52 11.97
N SER A 458 -8.11 9.87 13.12
CA SER A 458 -9.32 9.98 13.95
C SER A 458 -9.24 11.08 15.01
N GLY A 459 -8.12 11.84 15.10
CA GLY A 459 -7.92 12.89 16.09
C GLY A 459 -7.86 12.38 17.53
N ARG A 460 -7.45 11.13 17.73
CA ARG A 460 -7.29 10.46 19.04
C ARG A 460 -5.83 10.26 19.40
N ASP A 461 -4.97 11.01 18.76
CA ASP A 461 -3.53 10.99 18.95
C ASP A 461 -3.05 12.08 19.91
N ASP A 462 -1.94 11.81 20.54
CA ASP A 462 -1.12 12.75 21.27
C ASP A 462 0.37 12.55 20.94
N PRO A 463 1.30 13.39 21.43
CA PRO A 463 2.73 13.22 21.15
C PRO A 463 3.32 11.88 21.60
N ASN A 464 2.69 11.14 22.53
CA ASN A 464 3.19 9.85 23.03
C ASN A 464 2.58 8.64 22.33
N THR A 465 1.61 8.84 21.44
CA THR A 465 0.84 7.75 20.82
C THR A 465 1.73 6.72 20.11
N LEU A 466 2.76 7.14 19.38
CA LEU A 466 3.67 6.22 18.69
C LEU A 466 4.44 5.34 19.69
N ALA A 467 5.00 5.93 20.74
CA ALA A 467 5.73 5.17 21.77
C ALA A 467 4.83 4.15 22.49
N GLN A 468 3.59 4.55 22.78
CA GLN A 468 2.60 3.64 23.39
C GLN A 468 2.25 2.46 22.49
N LEU A 469 1.99 2.72 21.20
CA LEU A 469 1.61 1.69 20.23
C LEU A 469 2.75 0.74 19.88
N THR A 470 3.99 1.25 19.81
CA THR A 470 5.17 0.42 19.56
C THR A 470 5.65 -0.33 20.81
N GLY A 471 5.21 0.09 22.00
CA GLY A 471 5.74 -0.41 23.27
C GLY A 471 7.23 -0.10 23.47
N THR A 472 7.75 0.93 22.80
CA THR A 472 9.17 1.27 22.73
C THR A 472 9.35 2.77 22.99
N SER A 473 10.30 3.16 23.85
CA SER A 473 10.57 4.56 24.12
C SER A 473 11.10 5.30 22.89
N TYR A 474 10.89 6.60 22.81
CA TYR A 474 11.43 7.41 21.70
C TYR A 474 12.95 7.34 21.62
N ALA A 475 13.65 7.36 22.75
CA ALA A 475 15.10 7.21 22.77
C ALA A 475 15.59 5.89 22.14
N GLU A 476 14.87 4.79 22.38
CA GLU A 476 15.21 3.49 21.75
C GLU A 476 14.79 3.46 20.26
N LEU A 477 13.63 4.01 19.89
CA LEU A 477 13.22 4.13 18.49
C LEU A 477 14.22 5.00 17.70
N ASP A 478 14.68 6.11 18.26
CA ASP A 478 15.71 6.98 17.67
C ASP A 478 17.03 6.25 17.44
N LYS A 479 17.45 5.44 18.40
CA LYS A 479 18.67 4.62 18.30
C LYS A 479 18.51 3.56 17.19
N GLN A 480 17.41 2.83 17.18
CA GLN A 480 17.12 1.79 16.17
C GLN A 480 17.01 2.40 14.76
N TYR A 481 16.35 3.55 14.61
CA TYR A 481 16.29 4.29 13.36
C TYR A 481 17.70 4.65 12.83
N ARG A 482 18.55 5.22 13.67
CA ARG A 482 19.93 5.56 13.26
C ARG A 482 20.72 4.34 12.85
N GLN A 483 20.56 3.22 13.55
CA GLN A 483 21.20 1.95 13.21
C GLN A 483 20.65 1.39 11.90
N PHE A 484 19.34 1.43 11.67
CA PHE A 484 18.69 1.00 10.43
C PHE A 484 19.24 1.77 9.22
N ILE A 485 19.31 3.11 9.30
CA ILE A 485 19.87 3.95 8.24
C ILE A 485 21.36 3.66 8.00
N ALA A 486 22.17 3.52 9.05
CA ALA A 486 23.59 3.22 8.93
C ALA A 486 23.87 1.84 8.31
N THR A 487 23.09 0.83 8.69
CA THR A 487 23.20 -0.52 8.13
C THR A 487 22.81 -0.55 6.65
N ALA A 488 21.78 0.17 6.26
CA ALA A 488 21.37 0.28 4.86
C ALA A 488 22.42 1.02 4.01
N ALA A 489 23.08 2.04 4.54
CA ALA A 489 24.12 2.79 3.83
C ALA A 489 25.33 1.92 3.46
N SER A 490 25.66 0.92 4.29
CA SER A 490 26.75 -0.02 3.98
C SER A 490 26.43 -0.96 2.80
N LYS A 491 25.16 -1.06 2.41
CA LYS A 491 24.68 -1.91 1.30
C LYS A 491 24.38 -1.12 0.03
N ALA A 492 24.21 0.20 0.16
CA ALA A 492 23.93 1.08 -0.98
C ALA A 492 25.24 1.47 -1.67
N ALA A 493 25.29 1.40 -3.02
CA ALA A 493 26.32 2.10 -3.76
C ALA A 493 26.17 3.60 -3.51
N ILE A 494 27.28 4.31 -3.25
CA ILE A 494 27.29 5.76 -3.03
C ILE A 494 26.72 6.42 -4.30
N VAL A 495 25.59 7.07 -4.15
CA VAL A 495 24.99 7.84 -5.24
C VAL A 495 25.66 9.21 -5.27
N ASP A 496 26.15 9.61 -6.46
CA ASP A 496 26.86 10.88 -6.66
C ASP A 496 26.07 12.08 -6.14
N ASP A 497 26.78 12.97 -5.46
CA ASP A 497 26.29 14.17 -4.76
C ASP A 497 25.46 15.12 -5.68
N GLU A 498 25.81 15.19 -6.97
CA GLU A 498 25.11 16.02 -7.97
C GLU A 498 23.68 15.57 -8.27
N MET A 499 23.37 14.28 -8.20
CA MET A 499 22.03 13.75 -8.44
C MET A 499 21.08 14.07 -7.26
N PHE A 500 21.64 14.30 -6.09
CA PHE A 500 20.92 14.56 -4.84
C PHE A 500 20.38 15.99 -4.75
N HIS A 501 21.21 16.97 -5.10
CA HIS A 501 20.84 18.38 -4.94
C HIS A 501 19.72 18.82 -5.89
N ASP A 502 19.67 18.29 -7.11
CA ASP A 502 18.75 18.79 -8.14
C ASP A 502 17.37 18.10 -8.17
N LYS A 503 17.27 16.82 -7.82
CA LYS A 503 16.02 16.05 -7.88
C LYS A 503 15.22 16.00 -6.57
N ALA A 504 15.89 15.87 -5.43
CA ALA A 504 15.22 15.80 -4.13
C ALA A 504 14.58 17.14 -3.72
N LEU A 505 15.18 18.27 -4.11
CA LEU A 505 14.65 19.61 -3.82
C LEU A 505 13.51 20.02 -4.76
N LYS A 506 13.48 19.53 -6.00
CA LYS A 506 12.42 19.85 -6.98
C LYS A 506 11.12 19.06 -6.76
N GLY A 507 11.16 17.98 -5.97
CA GLY A 507 10.00 17.13 -5.67
C GLY A 507 9.24 17.48 -4.38
N THR A 508 9.72 18.43 -3.60
CA THR A 508 9.04 18.86 -2.37
C THR A 508 8.34 20.19 -2.60
N SER A 509 7.16 20.14 -3.16
CA SER A 509 6.22 21.23 -2.96
C SER A 509 5.68 21.14 -1.54
N PRO A 510 5.85 22.15 -0.69
CA PRO A 510 5.16 22.15 0.59
C PRO A 510 3.67 22.19 0.30
N ASN A 511 3.00 21.08 0.57
CA ASN A 511 1.57 20.98 0.37
C ASN A 511 0.89 22.00 1.29
N SER A 512 0.41 23.07 0.70
CA SER A 512 -0.31 24.10 1.41
C SER A 512 -1.77 23.70 1.56
N SER A 513 -2.04 22.74 2.44
CA SER A 513 -3.36 22.65 3.03
C SER A 513 -3.53 23.83 3.98
N LYS A 514 -3.64 25.05 3.41
CA LYS A 514 -4.14 26.22 4.14
C LYS A 514 -5.60 26.38 3.76
N GLN A 515 -6.43 26.00 4.65
CA GLN A 515 -7.68 26.68 5.04
C GLN A 515 -7.77 26.71 6.53
#